data_d749883e301daa5f6ab48e3a20a6191b
#
_entry.id   d749883e301daa5f6ab48e3a20a6191b
#
_cell.length_a   1.000
_cell.length_b   1.000
_cell.length_c   1.000
_cell.angle_alpha   90.00
_cell.angle_beta   90.00
_cell.angle_gamma   90.00
#
_symmetry.space_group_name_H-M   'P 1'
#
loop_
_entity.id
_entity.type
_entity.pdbx_description
1 polymer ?
#
loop_
_entity_poly.entity_id
_entity_poly.type
_entity_poly.pdbx_seq_one_letter_code
_entity_poly.pdbx_strand_id
1 'polypeptide(L)'
;MNELRKTTITTLEVAEMMETEHSKIIRKLEGSKDRKGFIQILTEAQMGVSDYFIPTTYRDTSGKENKCYQVTKLGCDFLANKSTGEKGVIFTARYVRRFYEMEHQIKQIPLTEHPGEVANLIKVLSNRMDKQGSVPYRVAEMAQKICEQYGIQLPEDFVKAPDYEQMELLL
;
A
#
# COMPACT_ATOMS: atom_id res chain seq x y z
N MET A 1 -12.81 10.91 -9.36
CA MET A 1 -11.54 11.10 -8.64
C MET A 1 -11.23 9.81 -7.89
N ASN A 2 -10.20 9.09 -8.33
CA ASN A 2 -9.78 7.84 -7.70
C ASN A 2 -9.19 8.18 -6.33
N GLU A 3 -9.94 8.01 -5.26
CA GLU A 3 -9.35 7.94 -3.92
C GLU A 3 -8.46 6.70 -3.88
N LEU A 4 -7.18 6.91 -4.13
CA LEU A 4 -6.16 5.94 -3.75
C LEU A 4 -6.46 5.56 -2.30
N ARG A 5 -6.91 4.33 -2.06
CA ARG A 5 -7.16 3.82 -0.70
C ARG A 5 -5.88 4.02 0.09
N LYS A 6 -5.85 5.08 0.91
CA LYS A 6 -4.71 5.34 1.79
C LYS A 6 -4.58 4.12 2.69
N THR A 7 -3.48 3.40 2.56
CA THR A 7 -3.16 2.28 3.45
C THR A 7 -3.06 2.83 4.87
N THR A 8 -3.87 2.33 5.77
CA THR A 8 -3.98 2.84 7.15
C THR A 8 -4.05 1.69 8.13
N ILE A 9 -3.66 1.96 9.38
CA ILE A 9 -3.90 1.08 10.54
C ILE A 9 -4.78 1.81 11.55
N THR A 10 -5.46 1.09 12.43
CA THR A 10 -6.32 1.70 13.44
C THR A 10 -5.51 2.19 14.65
N THR A 11 -6.06 3.15 15.40
CA THR A 11 -5.46 3.53 16.70
C THR A 11 -5.47 2.39 17.72
N LEU A 12 -6.27 1.34 17.52
CA LEU A 12 -6.20 0.11 18.31
C LEU A 12 -4.91 -0.64 18.00
N GLU A 13 -4.60 -0.86 16.70
CA GLU A 13 -3.33 -1.48 16.29
C GLU A 13 -2.12 -0.66 16.74
N VAL A 14 -2.20 0.68 16.68
CA VAL A 14 -1.15 1.57 17.20
C VAL A 14 -0.95 1.36 18.70
N ALA A 15 -2.04 1.27 19.48
CA ALA A 15 -1.96 1.04 20.93
C ALA A 15 -1.34 -0.32 21.25
N GLU A 16 -1.69 -1.36 20.51
CA GLU A 16 -1.08 -2.69 20.63
C GLU A 16 0.42 -2.66 20.29
N MET A 17 0.80 -2.03 19.17
CA MET A 17 2.20 -1.90 18.77
C MET A 17 3.04 -1.11 19.78
N MET A 18 2.45 -0.11 20.44
CA MET A 18 3.09 0.71 21.48
C MET A 18 3.00 0.09 22.88
N GLU A 19 2.37 -1.07 23.04
CA GLU A 19 2.13 -1.72 24.33
C GLU A 19 1.50 -0.75 25.35
N THR A 20 0.43 -0.08 24.94
CA THR A 20 -0.26 0.92 25.73
C THR A 20 -1.78 0.79 25.59
N GLU A 21 -2.52 1.43 26.48
CA GLU A 21 -3.97 1.47 26.40
C GLU A 21 -4.45 2.37 25.25
N HIS A 22 -5.46 1.94 24.51
CA HIS A 22 -6.08 2.72 23.42
C HIS A 22 -6.55 4.10 23.88
N SER A 23 -7.10 4.20 25.10
CA SER A 23 -7.52 5.47 25.74
C SER A 23 -6.38 6.49 25.83
N LYS A 24 -5.15 6.03 26.05
CA LYS A 24 -3.96 6.91 26.11
C LYS A 24 -3.58 7.44 24.72
N ILE A 25 -3.76 6.65 23.67
CA ILE A 25 -3.57 7.10 22.29
C ILE A 25 -4.60 8.14 21.93
N ILE A 26 -5.90 7.88 22.16
CA ILE A 26 -6.98 8.84 21.91
C ILE A 26 -6.73 10.17 22.65
N ARG A 27 -6.33 10.12 23.92
CA ARG A 27 -6.00 11.32 24.71
C ARG A 27 -4.79 12.09 24.16
N LYS A 28 -3.80 11.43 23.58
CA LYS A 28 -2.69 12.11 22.89
C LYS A 28 -3.17 12.83 21.64
N LEU A 29 -4.09 12.23 20.90
CA LEU A 29 -4.64 12.80 19.66
C LEU A 29 -5.60 13.95 19.93
N GLU A 30 -6.58 13.76 20.84
CA GLU A 30 -7.63 14.73 21.11
C GLU A 30 -7.26 15.75 22.19
N GLY A 31 -6.33 15.39 23.09
CA GLY A 31 -5.96 16.23 24.23
C GLY A 31 -6.75 15.93 25.49
N SER A 32 -6.68 16.84 26.45
CA SER A 32 -7.42 16.85 27.71
C SER A 32 -7.74 18.30 28.10
N LYS A 33 -8.44 18.51 29.23
CA LYS A 33 -8.81 19.85 29.70
C LYS A 33 -7.62 20.83 29.75
N ASP A 34 -6.44 20.33 30.14
CA ASP A 34 -5.26 21.16 30.42
C ASP A 34 -4.17 21.00 29.35
N ARG A 35 -4.38 20.17 28.32
CA ARG A 35 -3.37 19.87 27.32
C ARG A 35 -3.97 19.71 25.93
N LYS A 36 -3.49 20.50 24.97
CA LYS A 36 -3.85 20.35 23.54
C LYS A 36 -3.43 18.98 23.02
N GLY A 37 -4.32 18.37 22.26
CA GLY A 37 -4.02 17.15 21.50
C GLY A 37 -3.31 17.43 20.18
N PHE A 38 -2.74 16.41 19.58
CA PHE A 38 -2.02 16.53 18.31
C PHE A 38 -2.94 17.03 17.19
N ILE A 39 -4.20 16.58 17.14
CA ILE A 39 -5.19 17.00 16.14
C ILE A 39 -5.41 18.52 16.23
N GLN A 40 -5.60 19.04 17.45
CA GLN A 40 -5.80 20.48 17.65
C GLN A 40 -4.57 21.27 17.21
N ILE A 41 -3.36 20.82 17.57
CA ILE A 41 -2.09 21.49 17.20
C ILE A 41 -1.92 21.53 15.68
N LEU A 42 -2.19 20.40 14.99
CA LEU A 42 -2.11 20.32 13.53
C LEU A 42 -3.15 21.21 12.86
N THR A 43 -4.37 21.28 13.41
CA THR A 43 -5.45 22.16 12.90
C THR A 43 -5.07 23.63 13.03
N GLU A 44 -4.58 24.05 14.19
CA GLU A 44 -4.13 25.43 14.44
C GLU A 44 -2.94 25.83 13.53
N ALA A 45 -2.08 24.86 13.21
CA ALA A 45 -0.97 25.05 12.26
C ALA A 45 -1.38 24.94 10.79
N GLN A 46 -2.68 24.80 10.49
CA GLN A 46 -3.22 24.63 9.13
C GLN A 46 -2.63 23.42 8.38
N MET A 47 -2.18 22.41 9.11
CA MET A 47 -1.73 21.14 8.57
C MET A 47 -2.93 20.24 8.27
N GLY A 48 -2.91 19.52 7.15
CA GLY A 48 -3.98 18.61 6.76
C GLY A 48 -4.10 17.41 7.73
N VAL A 49 -4.96 17.52 8.74
CA VAL A 49 -5.12 16.46 9.77
C VAL A 49 -5.45 15.10 9.16
N SER A 50 -6.26 15.07 8.09
CA SER A 50 -6.63 13.85 7.37
C SER A 50 -5.46 13.15 6.67
N ASP A 51 -4.32 13.82 6.51
CA ASP A 51 -3.11 13.18 6.00
C ASP A 51 -2.42 12.31 7.04
N TYR A 52 -2.70 12.54 8.31
CA TYR A 52 -2.17 11.82 9.47
C TYR A 52 -3.22 10.93 10.14
N PHE A 53 -4.40 11.49 10.45
CA PHE A 53 -5.44 10.87 11.27
C PHE A 53 -6.82 11.08 10.65
N ILE A 54 -7.51 10.00 10.33
CA ILE A 54 -8.86 10.03 9.73
C ILE A 54 -9.83 9.53 10.79
N PRO A 55 -10.83 10.33 11.21
CA PRO A 55 -11.80 9.93 12.22
C PRO A 55 -12.59 8.69 11.77
N THR A 56 -12.79 7.76 12.71
CA THR A 56 -13.61 6.56 12.52
C THR A 56 -14.14 6.09 13.87
N THR A 57 -14.88 5.00 13.89
CA THR A 57 -15.38 4.36 15.12
C THR A 57 -15.12 2.86 15.08
N TYR A 58 -15.20 2.21 16.23
CA TYR A 58 -15.20 0.76 16.35
C TYR A 58 -16.24 0.33 17.39
N ARG A 59 -16.74 -0.89 17.28
CA ARG A 59 -17.61 -1.49 18.29
C ARG A 59 -16.80 -2.39 19.20
N ASP A 60 -16.96 -2.19 20.50
CA ASP A 60 -16.34 -3.08 21.50
C ASP A 60 -17.14 -4.38 21.68
N THR A 61 -16.65 -5.26 22.54
CA THR A 61 -17.28 -6.56 22.83
C THR A 61 -18.69 -6.45 23.43
N SER A 62 -19.05 -5.29 23.99
CA SER A 62 -20.39 -4.99 24.50
C SER A 62 -21.34 -4.45 23.43
N GLY A 63 -20.83 -4.24 22.19
CA GLY A 63 -21.58 -3.64 21.08
C GLY A 63 -21.62 -2.11 21.11
N LYS A 64 -20.96 -1.47 22.08
CA LYS A 64 -20.88 -0.01 22.19
C LYS A 64 -19.93 0.55 21.15
N GLU A 65 -20.38 1.63 20.49
CA GLU A 65 -19.57 2.38 19.55
C GLU A 65 -18.62 3.33 20.28
N ASN A 66 -17.35 3.23 19.96
CA ASN A 66 -16.27 4.01 20.57
C ASN A 66 -15.46 4.74 19.48
N LYS A 67 -14.87 5.88 19.87
CA LYS A 67 -14.00 6.67 19.00
C LYS A 67 -12.75 5.89 18.59
N CYS A 68 -12.36 6.04 17.34
CA CYS A 68 -11.14 5.49 16.75
C CYS A 68 -10.62 6.44 15.66
N TYR A 69 -9.39 6.26 15.24
CA TYR A 69 -8.84 6.92 14.06
C TYR A 69 -8.14 5.90 13.18
N GLN A 70 -8.29 6.07 11.88
CA GLN A 70 -7.40 5.46 10.91
C GLN A 70 -6.12 6.31 10.87
N VAL A 71 -4.97 5.67 11.05
CA VAL A 71 -3.66 6.30 11.09
C VAL A 71 -2.92 5.94 9.82
N THR A 72 -2.55 6.94 9.03
CA THR A 72 -1.75 6.75 7.81
C THR A 72 -0.30 6.43 8.16
N LYS A 73 0.51 6.05 7.18
CA LYS A 73 1.96 5.88 7.36
C LYS A 73 2.59 7.17 7.92
N LEU A 74 2.21 8.33 7.36
CA LEU A 74 2.65 9.64 7.84
C LEU A 74 2.24 9.92 9.29
N GLY A 75 1.02 9.48 9.68
CA GLY A 75 0.56 9.53 11.07
C GLY A 75 1.39 8.66 12.01
N CYS A 76 1.78 7.47 11.56
CA CYS A 76 2.69 6.59 12.32
C CYS A 76 4.09 7.19 12.47
N ASP A 77 4.65 7.76 11.40
CA ASP A 77 5.93 8.49 11.42
C ASP A 77 5.88 9.64 12.43
N PHE A 78 4.77 10.42 12.41
CA PHE A 78 4.55 11.51 13.35
C PHE A 78 4.52 11.01 14.81
N LEU A 79 3.77 9.93 15.10
CA LEU A 79 3.69 9.35 16.44
C LEU A 79 5.02 8.76 16.91
N ALA A 80 5.78 8.12 16.02
CA ALA A 80 7.10 7.58 16.30
C ALA A 80 8.08 8.67 16.72
N ASN A 81 8.10 9.79 16.00
CA ASN A 81 8.94 10.95 16.33
C ASN A 81 8.56 11.63 17.67
N LYS A 82 7.36 11.41 18.19
CA LYS A 82 6.91 11.88 19.51
C LYS A 82 7.07 10.83 20.62
N SER A 83 7.56 9.64 20.26
CA SER A 83 7.80 8.55 21.21
C SER A 83 9.30 8.37 21.40
N THR A 84 9.74 8.35 22.64
CA THR A 84 11.15 8.22 23.00
C THR A 84 11.44 6.88 23.69
N GLY A 85 12.72 6.48 23.71
CA GLY A 85 13.16 5.26 24.37
C GLY A 85 12.80 3.98 23.62
N GLU A 86 12.96 2.86 24.31
CA GLU A 86 12.79 1.51 23.74
C GLU A 86 11.42 1.29 23.08
N LYS A 87 10.34 1.75 23.71
CA LYS A 87 8.98 1.65 23.15
C LYS A 87 8.82 2.38 21.83
N GLY A 88 9.49 3.52 21.66
CA GLY A 88 9.50 4.26 20.40
C GLY A 88 10.20 3.49 19.28
N VAL A 89 11.33 2.86 19.58
CA VAL A 89 12.06 2.01 18.63
C VAL A 89 11.23 0.80 18.21
N ILE A 90 10.65 0.10 19.19
CA ILE A 90 9.80 -1.08 18.93
C ILE A 90 8.58 -0.70 18.08
N PHE A 91 7.91 0.39 18.42
CA PHE A 91 6.77 0.89 17.63
C PHE A 91 7.19 1.18 16.20
N THR A 92 8.31 1.87 15.99
CA THR A 92 8.83 2.18 14.65
C THR A 92 9.06 0.91 13.84
N ALA A 93 9.72 -0.09 14.39
CA ALA A 93 9.99 -1.35 13.72
C ALA A 93 8.68 -2.10 13.34
N ARG A 94 7.69 -2.11 14.25
CA ARG A 94 6.41 -2.79 14.04
C ARG A 94 5.56 -2.14 12.93
N TYR A 95 5.38 -0.81 12.97
CA TYR A 95 4.55 -0.16 11.95
C TYR A 95 5.22 -0.15 10.58
N VAL A 96 6.53 0.05 10.49
CA VAL A 96 7.26 -0.03 9.21
C VAL A 96 7.06 -1.40 8.57
N ARG A 97 7.24 -2.48 9.35
CA ARG A 97 6.98 -3.84 8.87
C ARG A 97 5.53 -4.04 8.44
N ARG A 98 4.57 -3.55 9.22
CA ARG A 98 3.14 -3.68 8.92
C ARG A 98 2.78 -3.00 7.59
N PHE A 99 3.25 -1.77 7.35
CA PHE A 99 3.02 -1.07 6.08
C PHE A 99 3.72 -1.76 4.91
N TYR A 100 4.94 -2.26 5.12
CA TYR A 100 5.63 -3.05 4.12
C TYR A 100 4.83 -4.31 3.71
N GLU A 101 4.32 -5.06 4.67
CA GLU A 101 3.48 -6.24 4.42
C GLU A 101 2.20 -5.87 3.65
N MET A 102 1.51 -4.80 4.04
CA MET A 102 0.33 -4.31 3.34
C MET A 102 0.63 -3.90 1.89
N GLU A 103 1.73 -3.18 1.65
CA GLU A 103 2.16 -2.78 0.31
C GLU A 103 2.47 -4.00 -0.57
N HIS A 104 3.06 -5.07 0.00
CA HIS A 104 3.36 -6.30 -0.72
C HIS A 104 2.10 -7.14 -1.00
N GLN A 105 1.17 -7.19 -0.05
CA GLN A 105 -0.13 -7.84 -0.26
C GLN A 105 -0.94 -7.15 -1.37
N ILE A 106 -0.93 -5.82 -1.41
CA ILE A 106 -1.60 -5.05 -2.48
C ILE A 106 -0.98 -5.37 -3.85
N LYS A 107 0.34 -5.54 -3.93
CA LYS A 107 1.03 -5.94 -5.18
C LYS A 107 0.71 -7.37 -5.62
N GLN A 108 0.29 -8.25 -4.71
CA GLN A 108 -0.08 -9.65 -5.00
C GLN A 108 -1.57 -9.81 -5.34
N ILE A 109 -2.41 -8.80 -5.09
CA ILE A 109 -3.82 -8.85 -5.48
C ILE A 109 -3.89 -8.54 -6.98
N PRO A 110 -4.50 -9.39 -7.81
CA PRO A 110 -4.74 -9.07 -9.21
C PRO A 110 -5.45 -7.72 -9.31
N LEU A 111 -4.91 -6.80 -10.10
CA LEU A 111 -5.46 -5.45 -10.27
C LEU A 111 -6.81 -5.44 -10.98
N THR A 112 -7.30 -6.58 -11.41
CA THR A 112 -8.58 -6.70 -12.11
C THR A 112 -9.43 -7.84 -11.56
N GLU A 113 -10.71 -7.53 -11.35
CA GLU A 113 -11.77 -8.52 -11.14
C GLU A 113 -12.25 -9.13 -12.49
N HIS A 114 -11.77 -8.58 -13.62
CA HIS A 114 -12.16 -8.95 -14.96
C HIS A 114 -10.97 -9.46 -15.80
N PRO A 115 -10.52 -10.71 -15.60
CA PRO A 115 -9.37 -11.26 -16.35
C PRO A 115 -9.58 -11.25 -17.88
N GLY A 116 -10.82 -11.27 -18.34
CA GLY A 116 -11.15 -11.12 -19.76
C GLY A 116 -10.75 -9.77 -20.35
N GLU A 117 -10.76 -8.69 -19.58
CA GLU A 117 -10.31 -7.38 -20.04
C GLU A 117 -8.79 -7.34 -20.22
N VAL A 118 -8.04 -8.00 -19.34
CA VAL A 118 -6.57 -8.14 -19.47
C VAL A 118 -6.24 -8.96 -20.71
N ALA A 119 -6.93 -10.06 -20.93
CA ALA A 119 -6.74 -10.89 -22.12
C ALA A 119 -7.05 -10.10 -23.41
N ASN A 120 -8.10 -9.28 -23.39
CA ASN A 120 -8.44 -8.41 -24.54
C ASN A 120 -7.39 -7.32 -24.76
N LEU A 121 -6.89 -6.69 -23.70
CA LEU A 121 -5.79 -5.71 -23.77
C LEU A 121 -4.54 -6.32 -24.42
N ILE A 122 -4.11 -7.50 -23.95
CA ILE A 122 -2.97 -8.23 -24.51
C ILE A 122 -3.20 -8.50 -26.00
N LYS A 123 -4.39 -9.01 -26.37
CA LYS A 123 -4.75 -9.29 -27.77
C LYS A 123 -4.68 -8.05 -28.66
N VAL A 124 -5.23 -6.92 -28.19
CA VAL A 124 -5.22 -5.67 -28.96
C VAL A 124 -3.81 -5.14 -29.16
N LEU A 125 -2.97 -5.17 -28.11
CA LEU A 125 -1.59 -4.71 -28.18
C LEU A 125 -0.72 -5.64 -29.04
N SER A 126 -0.90 -6.97 -28.93
CA SER A 126 -0.21 -7.94 -29.77
C SER A 126 -0.51 -7.70 -31.25
N ASN A 127 -1.78 -7.57 -31.62
CA ASN A 127 -2.18 -7.27 -33.00
C ASN A 127 -1.59 -5.95 -33.52
N ARG A 128 -1.41 -4.96 -32.66
CA ARG A 128 -0.80 -3.69 -33.07
C ARG A 128 0.70 -3.83 -33.27
N MET A 129 1.38 -4.56 -32.40
CA MET A 129 2.81 -4.84 -32.51
C MET A 129 3.12 -5.67 -33.76
N ASP A 130 2.31 -6.68 -34.07
CA ASP A 130 2.42 -7.49 -35.29
C ASP A 130 2.30 -6.63 -36.55
N LYS A 131 1.31 -5.72 -36.59
CA LYS A 131 1.16 -4.76 -37.70
C LYS A 131 2.34 -3.79 -37.87
N GLN A 132 3.10 -3.55 -36.82
CA GLN A 132 4.31 -2.74 -36.84
C GLN A 132 5.56 -3.56 -37.18
N GLY A 133 5.43 -4.86 -37.42
CA GLY A 133 6.55 -5.75 -37.71
C GLY A 133 7.40 -6.10 -36.48
N SER A 134 6.81 -6.04 -35.29
CA SER A 134 7.53 -6.43 -34.07
C SER A 134 7.86 -7.93 -34.11
N VAL A 135 9.06 -8.26 -33.65
CA VAL A 135 9.49 -9.66 -33.56
C VAL A 135 8.72 -10.39 -32.44
N PRO A 136 8.42 -11.70 -32.61
CA PRO A 136 7.54 -12.45 -31.69
C PRO A 136 7.94 -12.39 -30.22
N TYR A 137 9.25 -12.43 -29.91
CA TYR A 137 9.71 -12.39 -28.53
C TYR A 137 9.38 -11.06 -27.83
N ARG A 138 9.35 -9.92 -28.56
CA ARG A 138 8.95 -8.62 -28.01
C ARG A 138 7.45 -8.57 -27.69
N VAL A 139 6.63 -9.25 -28.48
CA VAL A 139 5.20 -9.40 -28.20
C VAL A 139 4.98 -10.24 -26.94
N ALA A 140 5.77 -11.32 -26.79
CA ALA A 140 5.75 -12.14 -25.58
C ALA A 140 6.23 -11.36 -24.33
N GLU A 141 7.30 -10.58 -24.42
CA GLU A 141 7.76 -9.69 -23.33
C GLU A 141 6.71 -8.69 -22.88
N MET A 142 5.99 -8.08 -23.84
CA MET A 142 4.90 -7.16 -23.54
C MET A 142 3.77 -7.88 -22.79
N ALA A 143 3.36 -9.05 -23.25
CA ALA A 143 2.33 -9.85 -22.60
C ALA A 143 2.75 -10.28 -21.19
N GLN A 144 4.02 -10.71 -21.00
CA GLN A 144 4.56 -11.05 -19.70
C GLN A 144 4.51 -9.87 -18.73
N LYS A 145 4.97 -8.69 -19.14
CA LYS A 145 4.94 -7.49 -18.30
C LYS A 145 3.53 -7.09 -17.88
N ILE A 146 2.55 -7.24 -18.78
CA ILE A 146 1.14 -7.00 -18.43
C ILE A 146 0.68 -8.03 -17.42
N CYS A 147 0.93 -9.33 -17.65
CA CYS A 147 0.56 -10.39 -16.71
C CYS A 147 1.16 -10.17 -15.32
N GLU A 148 2.43 -9.78 -15.23
CA GLU A 148 3.11 -9.45 -13.98
C GLU A 148 2.43 -8.30 -13.23
N GLN A 149 2.00 -7.23 -13.94
CA GLN A 149 1.26 -6.11 -13.33
C GLN A 149 -0.08 -6.53 -12.71
N TYR A 150 -0.71 -7.57 -13.29
CA TYR A 150 -1.98 -8.11 -12.82
C TYR A 150 -1.83 -9.35 -11.92
N GLY A 151 -0.60 -9.67 -11.51
CA GLY A 151 -0.32 -10.82 -10.64
C GLY A 151 -0.54 -12.19 -11.28
N ILE A 152 -0.62 -12.24 -12.61
CA ILE A 152 -0.77 -13.48 -13.39
C ILE A 152 0.63 -14.08 -13.59
N GLN A 153 0.85 -15.28 -13.04
CA GLN A 153 2.10 -16.00 -13.21
C GLN A 153 2.14 -16.72 -14.54
N LEU A 154 3.20 -16.52 -15.29
CA LEU A 154 3.50 -17.23 -16.52
C LEU A 154 4.66 -18.20 -16.31
N PRO A 155 4.79 -19.27 -17.13
CA PRO A 155 5.97 -20.15 -17.11
C PRO A 155 7.26 -19.37 -17.31
N GLU A 156 8.36 -19.81 -16.68
CA GLU A 156 9.67 -19.15 -16.79
C GLU A 156 10.20 -19.08 -18.23
N ASP A 157 9.83 -20.06 -19.08
CA ASP A 157 10.19 -20.15 -20.48
C ASP A 157 9.17 -19.51 -21.44
N PHE A 158 8.24 -18.71 -20.93
CA PHE A 158 7.20 -18.06 -21.75
C PHE A 158 7.79 -17.12 -22.80
N VAL A 159 8.83 -16.36 -22.45
CA VAL A 159 9.56 -15.50 -23.38
C VAL A 159 10.81 -16.21 -23.85
N LYS A 160 10.84 -16.58 -25.12
CA LYS A 160 12.02 -17.16 -25.78
C LYS A 160 12.76 -16.06 -26.54
N ALA A 161 13.80 -15.50 -25.93
CA ALA A 161 14.70 -14.58 -26.63
C ALA A 161 15.49 -15.34 -27.71
N PRO A 162 15.70 -14.74 -28.89
CA PRO A 162 16.54 -15.35 -29.91
C PRO A 162 17.99 -15.44 -29.44
N ASP A 163 18.62 -16.58 -29.70
CA ASP A 163 20.03 -16.78 -29.41
C ASP A 163 20.86 -16.06 -30.47
N TYR A 164 21.38 -14.89 -30.16
CA TYR A 164 22.12 -14.05 -31.13
C TYR A 164 23.46 -14.66 -31.59
N GLU A 165 24.00 -15.66 -30.88
CA GLU A 165 25.22 -16.35 -31.28
C GLU A 165 25.08 -17.16 -32.59
N GLN A 166 23.85 -17.49 -33.01
CA GLN A 166 23.65 -18.21 -34.28
C GLN A 166 23.48 -17.29 -35.50
N MET A 167 23.39 -15.98 -35.34
CA MET A 167 23.21 -15.06 -36.47
C MET A 167 24.52 -14.56 -37.11
N GLU A 168 25.67 -14.70 -36.47
CA GLU A 168 26.96 -14.28 -37.02
C GLU A 168 27.59 -15.30 -37.99
N LEU A 169 27.02 -16.49 -38.12
CA LEU A 169 27.58 -17.57 -38.98
C LEU A 169 26.93 -17.65 -40.38
N LEU A 170 26.05 -16.72 -40.75
CA LEU A 170 25.34 -16.70 -42.04
C LEU A 170 25.66 -15.46 -42.90
N LEU A 171 26.71 -14.73 -42.60
CA LEU A 171 27.33 -13.68 -43.43
C LEU A 171 28.71 -14.11 -43.86
#